data_78bdcea41f399db62c4f124fd30b2b08
#
_entry.id   78bdcea41f399db62c4f124fd30b2b08
#
_cell.length_a   1.000
_cell.length_b   1.000
_cell.length_c   1.000
_cell.angle_alpha   90.00
_cell.angle_beta   90.00
_cell.angle_gamma   90.00
#
_symmetry.space_group_name_H-M   'P 1'
#
loop_
_entity.id
_entity.type
_entity.pdbx_description
1 polymer ?
#
loop_
_entity_poly.entity_id
_entity_poly.type
_entity_poly.pdbx_seq_one_letter_code
_entity_poly.pdbx_strand_id
1 'polypeptide(L)'
;VLAICRGLQVMNVFLGGTLWPDVSQGGFDGGLHRDGEGGEPPVGDIAHWTEMEGSEFEVTSHHHQGVRELGRDLEVLSKSSDGMIEAVKHKSLPWFAVQWHPERTEEGLGRALPREWLRKELQRCTTK
;
A
#
# COMPACT_ATOMS: atom_id res chain seq x y z
N VAL A 1 -4.05 -7.59 11.65
CA VAL A 1 -4.81 -6.79 10.66
C VAL A 1 -4.01 -6.70 9.37
N LEU A 2 -4.62 -7.06 8.27
CA LEU A 2 -4.15 -6.74 6.92
C LEU A 2 -5.04 -5.64 6.35
N ALA A 3 -4.46 -4.47 6.08
CA ALA A 3 -5.16 -3.33 5.51
C ALA A 3 -4.75 -3.11 4.05
N ILE A 4 -5.71 -2.84 3.18
CA ILE A 4 -5.50 -2.72 1.74
C ILE A 4 -6.02 -1.37 1.25
N CYS A 5 -5.22 -0.64 0.48
CA CYS A 5 -5.53 0.63 -0.16
C CYS A 5 -6.08 1.68 0.84
N ARG A 6 -7.38 1.92 0.83
CA ARG A 6 -8.02 2.81 1.82
C ARG A 6 -7.78 2.36 3.26
N GLY A 7 -7.62 1.05 3.50
CA GLY A 7 -7.29 0.51 4.81
C GLY A 7 -5.94 1.00 5.34
N LEU A 8 -4.92 1.08 4.49
CA LEU A 8 -3.63 1.71 4.83
C LEU A 8 -3.83 3.17 5.23
N GLN A 9 -4.60 3.90 4.45
CA GLN A 9 -4.84 5.32 4.67
C GLN A 9 -5.57 5.56 6.00
N VAL A 10 -6.60 4.77 6.29
CA VAL A 10 -7.33 4.80 7.57
C VAL A 10 -6.40 4.46 8.74
N MET A 11 -5.59 3.42 8.62
CA MET A 11 -4.62 3.03 9.64
C MET A 11 -3.63 4.17 9.93
N ASN A 12 -3.11 4.80 8.88
CA ASN A 12 -2.16 5.90 9.00
C ASN A 12 -2.77 7.09 9.74
N VAL A 13 -3.97 7.50 9.37
CA VAL A 13 -4.68 8.63 9.99
C VAL A 13 -5.07 8.29 11.44
N PHE A 14 -5.54 7.08 11.70
CA PHE A 14 -5.85 6.61 13.06
C PHE A 14 -4.65 6.74 13.99
N LEU A 15 -3.46 6.50 13.50
CA LEU A 15 -2.20 6.63 14.27
C LEU A 15 -1.60 8.05 14.20
N GLY A 16 -2.35 9.03 13.75
CA GLY A 16 -1.95 10.44 13.75
C GLY A 16 -1.17 10.90 12.52
N GLY A 17 -1.06 10.06 11.50
CA GLY A 17 -0.47 10.45 10.22
C GLY A 17 -1.40 11.27 9.34
N THR A 18 -0.89 11.75 8.22
CA THR A 18 -1.62 12.57 7.25
C THR A 18 -1.58 11.95 5.85
N LEU A 19 -2.48 12.43 5.01
CA LEU A 19 -2.59 11.99 3.62
C LEU A 19 -2.39 13.17 2.67
N TRP A 20 -1.85 12.88 1.49
CA TRP A 20 -2.01 13.75 0.34
C TRP A 20 -3.45 13.59 -0.17
N PRO A 21 -4.24 14.67 -0.27
CA PRO A 21 -5.59 14.59 -0.84
C PRO A 21 -5.58 14.16 -2.31
N ASP A 22 -4.50 14.51 -2.99
CA ASP A 22 -4.18 14.05 -4.34
C ASP A 22 -2.66 13.86 -4.42
N VAL A 23 -2.21 12.71 -4.87
CA VAL A 23 -0.78 12.37 -4.93
C VAL A 23 0.01 13.32 -5.84
N SER A 24 -0.63 13.87 -6.87
CA SER A 24 0.01 14.84 -7.75
C SER A 24 0.41 16.13 -7.01
N GLN A 25 -0.26 16.51 -5.93
CA GLN A 25 0.09 17.67 -5.10
C GLN A 25 1.40 17.46 -4.34
N GLY A 26 1.77 16.21 -4.09
CA GLY A 26 3.04 15.84 -3.44
C GLY A 26 4.20 15.70 -4.41
N GLY A 27 4.01 15.98 -5.69
CA GLY A 27 5.02 15.78 -6.73
C GLY A 27 5.16 14.33 -7.21
N PHE A 28 4.22 13.46 -6.85
CA PHE A 28 4.17 12.08 -7.33
C PHE A 28 3.45 11.98 -8.67
N ASP A 29 3.80 10.95 -9.43
CA ASP A 29 3.17 10.72 -10.73
C ASP A 29 1.78 10.09 -10.55
N GLY A 30 0.73 10.89 -10.72
CA GLY A 30 -0.65 10.42 -10.64
C GLY A 30 -0.95 9.27 -11.60
N GLY A 31 -0.30 9.22 -12.75
CA GLY A 31 -0.45 8.15 -13.73
C GLY A 31 0.13 6.81 -13.29
N LEU A 32 1.04 6.78 -12.29
CA LEU A 32 1.52 5.53 -11.70
C LEU A 32 0.55 4.92 -10.69
N HIS A 33 -0.31 5.74 -10.10
CA HIS A 33 -1.14 5.30 -8.97
C HIS A 33 -2.60 5.09 -9.35
N ARG A 34 -3.03 5.67 -10.44
CA ARG A 34 -4.41 5.60 -10.92
C ARG A 34 -4.47 5.80 -12.43
N ASP A 35 -5.29 5.01 -13.10
CA ASP A 35 -5.63 5.25 -14.51
C ASP A 35 -6.63 6.42 -14.62
N GLY A 36 -6.41 7.28 -15.60
CA GLY A 36 -7.27 8.41 -15.92
C GLY A 36 -6.75 9.75 -15.42
N GLU A 37 -6.38 10.61 -16.35
CA GLU A 37 -6.16 12.04 -16.11
C GLU A 37 -7.50 12.81 -16.21
N GLY A 38 -7.61 13.88 -15.43
CA GLY A 38 -8.61 14.90 -15.67
C GLY A 38 -10.04 14.64 -15.17
N GLY A 39 -10.23 13.79 -14.17
CA GLY A 39 -11.53 13.65 -13.49
C GLY A 39 -12.49 12.67 -14.14
N GLU A 40 -12.12 12.01 -15.23
CA GLU A 40 -12.85 10.86 -15.74
C GLU A 40 -12.70 9.69 -14.75
N PRO A 41 -13.76 8.90 -14.51
CA PRO A 41 -13.61 7.70 -13.68
C PRO A 41 -12.58 6.77 -14.35
N PRO A 42 -11.64 6.23 -13.58
CA PRO A 42 -10.63 5.34 -14.12
C PRO A 42 -11.28 4.12 -14.75
N VAL A 43 -10.83 3.77 -15.93
CA VAL A 43 -11.40 2.66 -16.72
C VAL A 43 -10.84 1.32 -16.24
N GLY A 44 -9.79 1.32 -15.40
CA GLY A 44 -9.17 0.10 -14.90
C GLY A 44 -8.06 0.36 -13.88
N ASP A 45 -7.47 -0.72 -13.46
CA ASP A 45 -6.30 -0.71 -12.59
C ASP A 45 -5.04 -0.53 -13.43
N ILE A 46 -4.04 0.14 -12.88
CA ILE A 46 -2.73 0.25 -13.51
C ILE A 46 -1.71 -0.62 -12.78
N ALA A 47 -0.68 -1.03 -13.49
CA ALA A 47 0.45 -1.74 -12.92
C ALA A 47 1.65 -0.80 -12.79
N HIS A 48 2.31 -0.82 -11.64
CA HIS A 48 3.60 -0.15 -11.46
C HIS A 48 4.53 -0.96 -10.58
N TRP A 49 5.79 -0.57 -10.55
CA TRP A 49 6.81 -1.24 -9.76
C TRP A 49 6.95 -0.64 -8.38
N THR A 50 7.14 -1.49 -7.40
CA THR A 50 7.50 -1.12 -6.03
C THR A 50 8.65 -1.99 -5.54
N GLU A 51 9.32 -1.56 -4.49
CA GLU A 51 10.45 -2.28 -3.89
C GLU A 51 10.16 -2.62 -2.44
N MET A 52 10.52 -3.83 -2.04
CA MET A 52 10.50 -4.26 -0.64
C MET A 52 11.68 -5.20 -0.40
N GLU A 53 12.49 -4.90 0.63
CA GLU A 53 13.63 -5.72 1.06
C GLU A 53 14.62 -6.03 -0.09
N GLY A 54 14.86 -5.06 -0.97
CA GLY A 54 15.77 -5.21 -2.11
C GLY A 54 15.19 -5.94 -3.33
N SER A 55 13.92 -6.34 -3.27
CA SER A 55 13.22 -6.97 -4.40
C SER A 55 12.25 -5.99 -5.03
N GLU A 56 12.34 -5.83 -6.34
CA GLU A 56 11.36 -5.07 -7.12
C GLU A 56 10.30 -6.00 -7.68
N PHE A 57 9.04 -5.58 -7.63
CA PHE A 57 7.93 -6.35 -8.18
C PHE A 57 6.80 -5.43 -8.64
N GLU A 58 5.99 -5.96 -9.53
CA GLU A 58 4.84 -5.25 -10.07
C GLU A 58 3.64 -5.40 -9.16
N VAL A 59 2.87 -4.32 -8.99
CA VAL A 59 1.64 -4.28 -8.22
C VAL A 59 0.52 -3.64 -9.03
N THR A 60 -0.71 -4.00 -8.71
CA THR A 60 -1.91 -3.40 -9.29
C THR A 60 -2.37 -2.25 -8.39
N SER A 61 -2.42 -1.06 -8.94
CA SER A 61 -2.68 0.18 -8.20
C SER A 61 -3.93 0.89 -8.69
N HIS A 62 -4.67 1.46 -7.75
CA HIS A 62 -5.83 2.30 -8.04
C HIS A 62 -6.10 3.22 -6.85
N HIS A 63 -5.40 4.34 -6.76
CA HIS A 63 -5.62 5.34 -5.72
C HIS A 63 -5.15 6.73 -6.17
N HIS A 64 -5.81 7.78 -5.68
CA HIS A 64 -5.41 9.18 -5.92
C HIS A 64 -4.93 9.87 -4.64
N GLN A 65 -5.16 9.28 -3.49
CA GLN A 65 -4.66 9.72 -2.19
C GLN A 65 -3.53 8.80 -1.75
N GLY A 66 -2.65 9.31 -0.91
CA GLY A 66 -1.54 8.52 -0.39
C GLY A 66 -1.01 9.07 0.93
N VAL A 67 -0.17 8.30 1.59
CA VAL A 67 0.45 8.69 2.84
C VAL A 67 1.39 9.87 2.64
N ARG A 68 1.19 10.92 3.41
CA ARG A 68 2.07 12.09 3.47
C ARG A 68 2.98 11.98 4.69
N GLU A 69 2.44 12.17 5.89
CA GLU A 69 3.17 11.98 7.13
C GLU A 69 2.79 10.63 7.73
N LEU A 70 3.80 9.85 8.08
CA LEU A 70 3.60 8.50 8.64
C LEU A 70 3.05 8.58 10.06
N GLY A 71 2.05 7.77 10.35
CA GLY A 71 1.48 7.63 11.69
C GLY A 71 2.47 7.05 12.70
N ARG A 72 2.14 7.23 13.98
CA ARG A 72 2.97 6.73 15.09
C ARG A 72 3.11 5.22 15.03
N ASP A 73 4.30 4.75 15.38
CA ASP A 73 4.64 3.32 15.47
C ASP A 73 4.49 2.54 14.16
N LEU A 74 4.32 3.24 13.04
CA LEU A 74 4.40 2.64 11.72
C LEU A 74 5.84 2.69 11.19
N GLU A 75 6.18 1.69 10.41
CA GLU A 75 7.47 1.53 9.74
C GLU A 75 7.23 1.30 8.25
N VAL A 76 7.93 2.04 7.41
CA VAL A 76 7.83 1.89 5.95
C VAL A 76 8.54 0.62 5.51
N LEU A 77 7.84 -0.21 4.74
CA LEU A 77 8.39 -1.43 4.15
C LEU A 77 8.67 -1.30 2.66
N SER A 78 7.87 -0.50 1.96
CA SER A 78 7.94 -0.41 0.50
C SER A 78 7.62 0.99 0.01
N LYS A 79 8.31 1.39 -1.06
CA LYS A 79 8.02 2.62 -1.82
C LYS A 79 7.98 2.31 -3.31
N SER A 80 7.13 3.01 -4.03
CA SER A 80 7.12 3.00 -5.49
C SER A 80 8.31 3.77 -6.06
N SER A 81 8.52 3.66 -7.38
CA SER A 81 9.65 4.32 -8.07
C SER A 81 9.67 5.84 -7.91
N ASP A 82 8.51 6.47 -7.72
CA ASP A 82 8.37 7.90 -7.46
C ASP A 82 8.50 8.29 -5.97
N GLY A 83 8.73 7.32 -5.08
CA GLY A 83 8.93 7.54 -3.65
C GLY A 83 7.66 7.50 -2.79
N MET A 84 6.49 7.20 -3.36
CA MET A 84 5.25 7.03 -2.60
C MET A 84 5.36 5.83 -1.66
N ILE A 85 4.90 6.00 -0.42
CA ILE A 85 4.81 4.89 0.55
C ILE A 85 3.74 3.90 0.07
N GLU A 86 4.14 2.66 -0.13
CA GLU A 86 3.31 1.58 -0.67
C GLU A 86 2.99 0.48 0.34
N ALA A 87 3.82 0.29 1.35
CA ALA A 87 3.56 -0.67 2.41
C ALA A 87 4.14 -0.22 3.74
N VAL A 88 3.44 -0.53 4.81
CA VAL A 88 3.86 -0.27 6.18
C VAL A 88 3.53 -1.45 7.10
N LYS A 89 4.22 -1.53 8.22
CA LYS A 89 3.87 -2.41 9.33
C LYS A 89 3.87 -1.61 10.63
N HIS A 90 3.13 -2.10 11.63
CA HIS A 90 3.25 -1.58 12.99
C HIS A 90 4.46 -2.20 13.68
N LYS A 91 5.16 -1.41 14.49
CA LYS A 91 6.39 -1.86 15.18
C LYS A 91 6.16 -2.97 16.20
N SER A 92 4.99 -3.01 16.84
CA SER A 92 4.68 -3.96 17.91
C SER A 92 3.40 -4.77 17.70
N LEU A 93 2.40 -4.23 16.99
CA LEU A 93 1.14 -4.92 16.72
C LEU A 93 1.21 -5.73 15.42
N PRO A 94 0.44 -6.82 15.30
CA PRO A 94 0.38 -7.60 14.07
C PRO A 94 -0.46 -6.89 13.00
N TRP A 95 -0.01 -5.71 12.59
CA TRP A 95 -0.65 -4.86 11.59
C TRP A 95 0.29 -4.68 10.41
N PHE A 96 -0.22 -5.00 9.24
CA PHE A 96 0.46 -4.85 7.96
C PHE A 96 -0.50 -4.20 6.97
N ALA A 97 -0.02 -3.26 6.20
CA ALA A 97 -0.85 -2.52 5.26
C ALA A 97 -0.13 -2.27 3.94
N VAL A 98 -0.88 -2.36 2.86
CA VAL A 98 -0.39 -2.09 1.51
C VAL A 98 -1.29 -1.08 0.79
N GLN A 99 -0.69 -0.23 -0.04
CA GLN A 99 -1.43 0.75 -0.83
C GLN A 99 -2.01 0.14 -2.11
N TRP A 100 -1.32 -0.84 -2.68
CA TRP A 100 -1.80 -1.55 -3.87
C TRP A 100 -2.93 -2.54 -3.56
N HIS A 101 -3.46 -3.17 -4.61
CA HIS A 101 -4.53 -4.15 -4.52
C HIS A 101 -3.99 -5.58 -4.75
N PRO A 102 -3.53 -6.28 -3.70
CA PRO A 102 -3.04 -7.65 -3.85
C PRO A 102 -4.13 -8.62 -4.31
N GLU A 103 -5.39 -8.34 -4.01
CA GLU A 103 -6.55 -9.12 -4.45
C GLU A 103 -6.81 -9.02 -5.96
N ARG A 104 -6.29 -7.97 -6.60
CA ARG A 104 -6.38 -7.73 -8.05
C ARG A 104 -5.07 -8.01 -8.78
N THR A 105 -3.99 -8.26 -8.05
CA THR A 105 -2.70 -8.63 -8.62
C THR A 105 -2.71 -10.11 -8.95
N GLU A 106 -2.56 -10.47 -10.22
CA GLU A 106 -2.76 -11.84 -10.69
C GLU A 106 -1.71 -12.80 -10.13
N GLU A 107 -0.44 -12.40 -10.14
CA GLU A 107 0.67 -13.24 -9.70
C GLU A 107 1.85 -12.42 -9.14
N GLY A 108 2.87 -13.09 -8.65
CA GLY A 108 4.11 -12.48 -8.17
C GLY A 108 4.06 -12.02 -6.72
N LEU A 109 5.12 -11.31 -6.30
CA LEU A 109 5.33 -10.90 -4.90
C LEU A 109 4.27 -9.91 -4.42
N GLY A 110 3.75 -9.06 -5.29
CA GLY A 110 2.70 -8.11 -4.92
C GLY A 110 1.43 -8.77 -4.40
N ARG A 111 1.14 -9.98 -4.87
CA ARG A 111 0.06 -10.83 -4.37
C ARG A 111 0.52 -11.71 -3.22
N ALA A 112 1.68 -12.35 -3.36
CA ALA A 112 2.16 -13.38 -2.44
C ALA A 112 2.53 -12.82 -1.06
N LEU A 113 3.22 -11.69 -0.98
CA LEU A 113 3.72 -11.15 0.29
C LEU A 113 2.61 -10.84 1.31
N PRO A 114 1.55 -10.09 0.97
CA PRO A 114 0.47 -9.84 1.93
C PRO A 114 -0.27 -11.11 2.34
N ARG A 115 -0.49 -12.04 1.43
CA ARG A 115 -1.15 -13.31 1.71
C ARG A 115 -0.32 -14.19 2.65
N GLU A 116 0.98 -14.27 2.41
CA GLU A 116 1.89 -15.04 3.26
C GLU A 116 1.97 -14.45 4.67
N TRP A 117 2.04 -13.14 4.78
CA TRP A 117 2.01 -12.46 6.07
C TRP A 117 0.72 -12.80 6.84
N LEU A 118 -0.43 -12.66 6.21
CA LEU A 118 -1.72 -12.98 6.82
C LEU A 118 -1.80 -14.45 7.26
N ARG A 119 -1.35 -15.37 6.42
CA ARG A 119 -1.31 -16.79 6.74
C ARG A 119 -0.48 -17.08 7.99
N LYS A 120 0.70 -16.46 8.10
CA LYS A 120 1.57 -16.61 9.27
C LYS A 120 0.91 -16.09 10.54
N GLU A 121 0.26 -14.95 10.48
CA GLU A 121 -0.43 -14.37 11.65
C GLU A 121 -1.64 -15.22 12.08
N LEU A 122 -2.41 -15.76 11.15
CA LEU A 122 -3.50 -16.66 11.47
C LEU A 122 -3.01 -17.94 12.15
N GLN A 123 -1.89 -18.52 11.69
CA GLN A 123 -1.27 -19.68 12.33
C GLN A 123 -0.84 -19.36 13.77
N ARG A 124 -0.26 -18.19 14.03
CA ARG A 124 0.10 -17.76 15.39
C ARG A 124 -1.11 -17.69 16.32
N CYS A 125 -2.24 -17.20 15.81
CA CYS A 125 -3.48 -17.11 16.59
C CYS A 125 -4.08 -18.48 16.92
N THR A 126 -3.89 -19.49 16.07
CA THR A 126 -4.47 -20.82 16.24
C THR A 126 -3.59 -21.78 17.06
N THR A 127 -2.33 -21.45 17.32
CA THR A 127 -1.37 -22.28 18.06
C THR A 127 -1.20 -21.89 19.54
N LYS A 128 -1.99 -20.95 20.01
CA LYS A 128 -2.00 -20.53 21.42
C LYS A 128 -2.99 -21.35 22.24
#